data_a55adf44ab4f989b8eb92bbd898910f8
#
_entry.id   a55adf44ab4f989b8eb92bbd898910f8
#
_cell.length_a   1.000
_cell.length_b   1.000
_cell.length_c   1.000
_cell.angle_alpha   90.00
_cell.angle_beta   90.00
_cell.angle_gamma   90.00
#
_symmetry.space_group_name_H-M   'P 1'
#
loop_
_entity.id
_entity.type
_entity.pdbx_description
1 polymer ?
#
loop_
_entity_poly.entity_id
_entity_poly.type
_entity_poly.pdbx_seq_one_letter_code
_entity_poly.pdbx_strand_id
1 'polypeptide(L)'
;MSLVSSLKHSIFVRIYAGLLIVCLCVALFAQLLMDTINKERVQSYRENMATGAFHIVAEGIAHQESESQREYWLSDASSLFGAEFNIVPINEVDFNASELRRFEKGNTVVRYVAQPIYADVYYRLPDNQSVLTARISQVTEQQVRAIAVFLLDDLSYYATLSDKRARLAQLEEKFSFPLEFRAINTLNLDPDQMARLRRDEVVILLQDTNTSKSNSSIKVVVPSEINDMAILIGPVPLFNWFPLNLIVSMILISMFLISLGVYALIFPLERKLQLIQVGVNEVSKGNLDIKVQVIGQDEIARLSATFNAMTAHIKRLIESQRELTRAVSHELRTPVARIRFAVDMLADTDDEDSRFMQRDYIDEDIEALNGLIDEILTYAKLEEGSPKLDLEPVNLRELLEQIERETNALGKPINIVTKLPNAKVTAVADRRYLHRVIQNLAGNALRYAETTIIISAGVKKGNAFVSVEDAGHGIPEADREKVFIPFSRLDDSRTRASGGYGLGLSIVSRIAFWFNGNMKVDESRELGGARFVMTWPIKPLTQVLAADELTQEKSERDFDA
;
A
#
# COMPACT_ATOMS: atom_id res chain seq x y z
N MET A 1 -21.77 2.60 -3.05
CA MET A 1 -20.47 3.31 -3.02
C MET A 1 -19.64 2.78 -4.17
N SER A 2 -19.25 3.62 -5.14
CA SER A 2 -18.69 3.17 -6.41
C SER A 2 -17.33 2.46 -6.23
N LEU A 3 -17.09 1.42 -7.00
CA LEU A 3 -15.80 0.68 -7.10
C LEU A 3 -14.59 1.63 -7.21
N VAL A 4 -14.75 2.79 -7.87
CA VAL A 4 -13.70 3.80 -8.07
C VAL A 4 -13.29 4.49 -6.76
N SER A 5 -14.18 4.68 -5.79
CA SER A 5 -13.82 5.28 -4.49
C SER A 5 -13.07 4.28 -3.59
N SER A 6 -13.37 2.99 -3.69
CA SER A 6 -12.66 1.92 -2.98
C SER A 6 -11.22 1.76 -3.48
N LEU A 7 -11.00 1.84 -4.80
CA LEU A 7 -9.68 1.74 -5.41
C LEU A 7 -8.73 2.89 -5.00
N LYS A 8 -9.24 4.11 -4.81
CA LYS A 8 -8.40 5.27 -4.40
C LYS A 8 -7.80 5.13 -2.99
N HIS A 9 -8.40 4.34 -2.11
CA HIS A 9 -7.96 4.15 -0.72
C HIS A 9 -7.14 2.88 -0.53
N SER A 10 -7.06 2.03 -1.56
CA SER A 10 -6.29 0.79 -1.49
C SER A 10 -4.79 1.04 -1.41
N ILE A 11 -4.14 0.45 -0.40
CA ILE A 11 -2.67 0.46 -0.22
C ILE A 11 -1.99 -0.15 -1.45
N PHE A 12 -2.54 -1.24 -2.01
CA PHE A 12 -2.01 -1.88 -3.20
C PHE A 12 -1.96 -0.93 -4.39
N VAL A 13 -3.04 -0.18 -4.64
CA VAL A 13 -3.09 0.78 -5.74
C VAL A 13 -2.09 1.91 -5.54
N ARG A 14 -1.93 2.41 -4.31
CA ARG A 14 -0.95 3.46 -3.98
C ARG A 14 0.49 2.99 -4.16
N ILE A 15 0.82 1.79 -3.66
CA ILE A 15 2.17 1.23 -3.79
C ILE A 15 2.46 0.96 -5.27
N TYR A 16 1.52 0.34 -6.00
CA TYR A 16 1.69 0.04 -7.41
C TYR A 16 1.83 1.30 -8.27
N ALA A 17 0.94 2.28 -8.08
CA ALA A 17 1.02 3.56 -8.77
C ALA A 17 2.31 4.33 -8.40
N GLY A 18 2.68 4.33 -7.13
CA GLY A 18 3.93 4.94 -6.66
C GLY A 18 5.15 4.26 -7.27
N LEU A 19 5.20 2.93 -7.32
CA LEU A 19 6.27 2.18 -7.97
C LEU A 19 6.36 2.48 -9.47
N LEU A 20 5.22 2.52 -10.16
CA LEU A 20 5.16 2.86 -11.57
C LEU A 20 5.68 4.29 -11.84
N ILE A 21 5.29 5.25 -11.01
CA ILE A 21 5.80 6.63 -11.08
C ILE A 21 7.31 6.67 -10.85
N VAL A 22 7.82 5.98 -9.83
CA VAL A 22 9.26 5.89 -9.55
C VAL A 22 10.00 5.31 -10.76
N CYS A 23 9.54 4.18 -11.30
CA CYS A 23 10.15 3.56 -12.48
C CYS A 23 10.13 4.49 -13.70
N LEU A 24 9.03 5.19 -13.94
CA LEU A 24 8.91 6.15 -15.04
C LEU A 24 9.87 7.34 -14.86
N CYS A 25 9.91 7.91 -13.67
CA CYS A 25 10.83 9.02 -13.36
C CYS A 25 12.30 8.60 -13.51
N VAL A 26 12.67 7.41 -13.03
CA VAL A 26 14.02 6.88 -13.18
C VAL A 26 14.37 6.61 -14.65
N ALA A 27 13.44 6.07 -15.43
CA ALA A 27 13.64 5.84 -16.87
C ALA A 27 13.84 7.15 -17.63
N LEU A 28 13.00 8.16 -17.37
CA LEU A 28 13.12 9.49 -17.96
C LEU A 28 14.44 10.17 -17.56
N PHE A 29 14.81 10.08 -16.28
CA PHE A 29 16.08 10.60 -15.79
C PHE A 29 17.28 9.92 -16.46
N ALA A 30 17.26 8.59 -16.56
CA ALA A 30 18.30 7.81 -17.22
C ALA A 30 18.44 8.20 -18.72
N GLN A 31 17.31 8.38 -19.41
CA GLN A 31 17.30 8.81 -20.80
C GLN A 31 17.89 10.22 -20.97
N LEU A 32 17.49 11.18 -20.14
CA LEU A 32 18.03 12.54 -20.18
C LEU A 32 19.53 12.59 -19.87
N LEU A 33 19.96 11.82 -18.86
CA LEU A 33 21.36 11.73 -18.48
C LEU A 33 22.20 11.10 -19.59
N MET A 34 21.71 10.01 -20.20
CA MET A 34 22.35 9.35 -21.34
C MET A 34 22.49 10.28 -22.54
N ASP A 35 21.43 11.03 -22.88
CA ASP A 35 21.44 11.99 -23.98
C ASP A 35 22.45 13.12 -23.71
N THR A 36 22.48 13.65 -22.50
CA THR A 36 23.41 14.71 -22.10
C THR A 36 24.86 14.25 -22.18
N ILE A 37 25.17 13.09 -21.61
CA ILE A 37 26.53 12.51 -21.64
C ILE A 37 26.94 12.20 -23.09
N ASN A 38 26.06 11.62 -23.89
CA ASN A 38 26.38 11.32 -25.29
C ASN A 38 26.57 12.58 -26.13
N LYS A 39 25.85 13.66 -25.89
CA LYS A 39 26.07 14.96 -26.56
C LYS A 39 27.51 15.46 -26.31
N GLU A 40 27.95 15.46 -25.07
CA GLU A 40 29.33 15.86 -24.74
C GLU A 40 30.38 14.91 -25.33
N ARG A 41 30.12 13.61 -25.28
CA ARG A 41 31.04 12.61 -25.86
C ARG A 41 31.15 12.74 -27.38
N VAL A 42 30.03 12.93 -28.09
CA VAL A 42 30.02 13.16 -29.55
C VAL A 42 30.78 14.44 -29.89
N GLN A 43 30.55 15.50 -29.10
CA GLN A 43 31.24 16.77 -29.31
C GLN A 43 32.75 16.59 -29.14
N SER A 44 33.20 15.98 -28.05
CA SER A 44 34.60 15.71 -27.81
C SER A 44 35.23 14.79 -28.88
N TYR A 45 34.50 13.77 -29.33
CA TYR A 45 34.93 12.89 -30.41
C TYR A 45 35.16 13.65 -31.73
N ARG A 46 34.18 14.54 -32.11
CA ARG A 46 34.32 15.36 -33.32
C ARG A 46 35.49 16.33 -33.26
N GLU A 47 35.69 16.98 -32.11
CA GLU A 47 36.81 17.91 -31.90
C GLU A 47 38.15 17.18 -31.99
N ASN A 48 38.26 16.01 -31.35
CA ASN A 48 39.48 15.21 -31.41
C ASN A 48 39.79 14.70 -32.83
N MET A 49 38.77 14.26 -33.58
CA MET A 49 38.95 13.80 -34.96
C MET A 49 39.39 14.91 -35.90
N ALA A 50 38.86 16.12 -35.70
CA ALA A 50 39.22 17.28 -36.53
C ALA A 50 40.62 17.82 -36.23
N THR A 51 41.09 17.71 -34.98
CA THR A 51 42.34 18.34 -34.50
C THR A 51 43.54 17.96 -35.33
N GLY A 52 43.77 16.67 -35.61
CA GLY A 52 44.92 16.20 -36.35
C GLY A 52 44.98 16.75 -37.79
N ALA A 53 43.83 16.68 -38.50
CA ALA A 53 43.74 17.18 -39.87
C ALA A 53 43.99 18.69 -39.97
N PHE A 54 43.38 19.47 -39.08
CA PHE A 54 43.54 20.92 -39.07
C PHE A 54 44.95 21.35 -38.58
N HIS A 55 45.54 20.55 -37.70
CA HIS A 55 46.94 20.78 -37.28
C HIS A 55 47.91 20.70 -38.43
N ILE A 56 47.84 19.65 -39.27
CA ILE A 56 48.71 19.51 -40.44
C ILE A 56 48.49 20.66 -41.43
N VAL A 57 47.23 21.04 -41.71
CA VAL A 57 46.95 22.18 -42.59
C VAL A 57 47.52 23.48 -42.01
N ALA A 58 47.39 23.71 -40.70
CA ALA A 58 47.93 24.87 -40.03
C ALA A 58 49.48 24.95 -40.09
N GLU A 59 50.15 23.82 -39.93
CA GLU A 59 51.63 23.77 -40.08
C GLU A 59 52.07 23.96 -41.51
N GLY A 60 51.35 23.40 -42.48
CA GLY A 60 51.58 23.69 -43.90
C GLY A 60 51.54 25.17 -44.21
N ILE A 61 50.56 25.89 -43.64
CA ILE A 61 50.47 27.37 -43.73
C ILE A 61 51.69 28.02 -43.08
N ALA A 62 52.15 27.54 -41.93
CA ALA A 62 53.26 28.11 -41.19
C ALA A 62 54.61 27.94 -41.90
N HIS A 63 54.77 26.93 -42.73
CA HIS A 63 55.97 26.70 -43.54
C HIS A 63 56.07 27.65 -44.74
N GLN A 64 55.01 28.37 -45.09
CA GLN A 64 55.06 29.30 -46.23
C GLN A 64 55.56 30.68 -45.80
N GLU A 65 56.62 31.15 -46.49
CA GLU A 65 57.30 32.39 -46.14
C GLU A 65 56.59 33.67 -46.58
N SER A 66 55.78 33.61 -47.67
CA SER A 66 55.06 34.77 -48.21
C SER A 66 53.57 34.60 -48.15
N GLU A 67 52.82 35.71 -48.09
CA GLU A 67 51.35 35.73 -48.04
C GLU A 67 50.77 35.12 -49.32
N SER A 68 51.33 35.39 -50.50
CA SER A 68 50.91 34.77 -51.76
C SER A 68 51.09 33.26 -51.81
N GLN A 69 52.15 32.74 -51.16
CA GLN A 69 52.36 31.30 -51.04
C GLN A 69 51.38 30.66 -50.08
N ARG A 70 51.02 31.35 -48.98
CA ARG A 70 50.01 30.91 -48.04
C ARG A 70 48.62 30.82 -48.68
N GLU A 71 48.22 31.85 -49.46
CA GLU A 71 46.97 31.81 -50.20
C GLU A 71 46.92 30.69 -51.24
N TYR A 72 48.01 30.48 -51.97
CA TYR A 72 48.08 29.39 -52.94
C TYR A 72 47.98 28.04 -52.27
N TRP A 73 48.77 27.82 -51.19
CA TRP A 73 48.71 26.59 -50.42
C TRP A 73 47.35 26.35 -49.81
N LEU A 74 46.67 27.37 -49.29
CA LEU A 74 45.33 27.30 -48.74
C LEU A 74 44.26 26.92 -49.79
N SER A 75 44.43 27.49 -51.01
CA SER A 75 43.58 27.14 -52.14
C SER A 75 43.73 25.69 -52.57
N ASP A 76 44.99 25.21 -52.61
CA ASP A 76 45.33 23.83 -52.96
C ASP A 76 44.83 22.87 -51.90
N ALA A 77 45.07 23.18 -50.62
CA ALA A 77 44.54 22.42 -49.50
C ALA A 77 43.00 22.35 -49.52
N SER A 78 42.32 23.45 -49.84
CA SER A 78 40.85 23.50 -49.96
C SER A 78 40.34 22.58 -51.08
N SER A 79 41.04 22.61 -52.23
CA SER A 79 40.72 21.76 -53.36
C SER A 79 40.88 20.26 -53.05
N LEU A 80 42.03 19.90 -52.41
CA LEU A 80 42.31 18.53 -52.02
C LEU A 80 41.34 18.01 -50.95
N PHE A 81 41.03 18.81 -49.95
CA PHE A 81 40.18 18.43 -48.83
C PHE A 81 38.68 18.45 -49.18
N GLY A 82 38.34 19.16 -50.24
CA GLY A 82 36.93 19.36 -50.65
C GLY A 82 36.10 20.22 -49.66
N ALA A 83 36.79 21.11 -48.94
CA ALA A 83 36.19 22.09 -48.06
C ALA A 83 37.01 23.40 -48.11
N GLU A 84 36.34 24.52 -48.11
CA GLU A 84 36.96 25.84 -48.18
C GLU A 84 37.61 26.20 -46.84
N PHE A 85 38.95 26.28 -46.82
CA PHE A 85 39.71 26.75 -45.67
C PHE A 85 39.86 28.28 -45.72
N ASN A 86 39.55 28.92 -44.59
CA ASN A 86 39.67 30.37 -44.44
C ASN A 86 40.43 30.71 -43.15
N ILE A 87 41.23 31.78 -43.19
CA ILE A 87 41.90 32.33 -42.01
C ILE A 87 41.13 33.57 -41.58
N VAL A 88 40.66 33.60 -40.37
CA VAL A 88 39.83 34.66 -39.79
C VAL A 88 40.45 35.18 -38.50
N PRO A 89 40.48 36.49 -38.23
CA PRO A 89 40.93 36.98 -36.92
C PRO A 89 40.03 36.45 -35.80
N ILE A 90 40.63 36.12 -34.63
CA ILE A 90 39.90 35.50 -33.50
C ILE A 90 38.74 36.37 -32.99
N ASN A 91 38.84 37.70 -33.13
CA ASN A 91 37.82 38.64 -32.70
C ASN A 91 36.59 38.70 -33.62
N GLU A 92 36.69 38.13 -34.82
CA GLU A 92 35.55 38.06 -35.78
C GLU A 92 34.76 36.77 -35.61
N VAL A 93 35.22 35.82 -34.80
CA VAL A 93 34.54 34.56 -34.53
C VAL A 93 33.65 34.73 -33.28
N ASP A 94 32.34 34.57 -33.45
CA ASP A 94 31.37 34.62 -32.35
C ASP A 94 31.34 33.26 -31.65
N PHE A 95 32.18 33.08 -30.62
CA PHE A 95 32.17 31.90 -29.77
C PHE A 95 31.20 32.06 -28.62
N ASN A 96 30.40 31.02 -28.34
CA ASN A 96 29.65 30.98 -27.10
C ASN A 96 30.59 30.72 -25.88
N ALA A 97 30.13 30.96 -24.65
CA ALA A 97 30.97 30.88 -23.46
C ALA A 97 31.61 29.49 -23.22
N SER A 98 31.03 28.44 -23.74
CA SER A 98 31.54 27.05 -23.64
C SER A 98 32.59 26.78 -24.73
N GLU A 99 32.34 27.23 -25.94
CA GLU A 99 33.27 27.15 -27.08
C GLU A 99 34.53 27.95 -26.78
N LEU A 100 34.39 29.19 -26.30
CA LEU A 100 35.50 30.06 -25.95
C LEU A 100 36.42 29.42 -24.91
N ARG A 101 35.86 28.85 -23.86
CA ARG A 101 36.66 28.14 -22.82
C ARG A 101 37.43 26.94 -23.37
N ARG A 102 36.88 26.20 -24.34
CA ARG A 102 37.56 25.08 -24.99
C ARG A 102 38.66 25.59 -25.92
N PHE A 103 38.36 26.62 -26.69
CA PHE A 103 39.30 27.25 -27.60
C PHE A 103 40.50 27.88 -26.88
N GLU A 104 40.26 28.57 -25.75
CA GLU A 104 41.33 29.12 -24.88
C GLU A 104 42.25 28.05 -24.30
N LYS A 105 41.73 26.85 -24.07
CA LYS A 105 42.53 25.67 -23.64
C LYS A 105 43.35 25.05 -24.78
N GLY A 106 43.26 25.60 -25.98
CA GLY A 106 43.97 25.08 -27.15
C GLY A 106 43.26 23.93 -27.87
N ASN A 107 42.00 23.66 -27.55
CA ASN A 107 41.23 22.63 -28.22
C ASN A 107 40.63 23.14 -29.53
N THR A 108 40.53 22.26 -30.52
CA THR A 108 39.74 22.51 -31.72
C THR A 108 38.26 22.62 -31.34
N VAL A 109 37.57 23.61 -31.88
CA VAL A 109 36.11 23.76 -31.66
C VAL A 109 35.36 23.33 -32.91
N VAL A 110 34.43 22.43 -32.76
CA VAL A 110 33.55 21.96 -33.85
C VAL A 110 32.10 22.34 -33.55
N ARG A 111 31.53 23.21 -34.35
CA ARG A 111 30.12 23.64 -34.28
C ARG A 111 29.31 22.86 -35.30
N TYR A 112 28.54 21.88 -34.81
CA TYR A 112 27.70 21.04 -35.67
C TYR A 112 26.30 21.65 -35.85
N VAL A 113 25.86 21.74 -37.09
CA VAL A 113 24.48 22.16 -37.47
C VAL A 113 23.79 20.97 -38.13
N ALA A 114 22.59 20.64 -37.62
CA ALA A 114 21.86 19.45 -38.07
C ALA A 114 21.00 19.70 -39.31
N GLN A 115 20.60 20.95 -39.57
CA GLN A 115 19.79 21.35 -40.74
C GLN A 115 20.17 22.74 -41.23
N PRO A 116 20.81 22.89 -42.41
CA PRO A 116 21.43 21.81 -43.20
C PRO A 116 22.60 21.14 -42.47
N ILE A 117 22.93 19.87 -42.82
CA ILE A 117 23.98 19.11 -42.12
C ILE A 117 25.34 19.65 -42.50
N TYR A 118 26.05 20.29 -41.57
CA TYR A 118 27.46 20.68 -41.69
C TYR A 118 28.08 20.87 -40.30
N ALA A 119 29.42 20.93 -40.32
CA ALA A 119 30.19 21.26 -39.13
C ALA A 119 31.17 22.40 -39.48
N ASP A 120 31.11 23.49 -38.76
CA ASP A 120 32.13 24.54 -38.82
C ASP A 120 33.22 24.20 -37.81
N VAL A 121 34.44 24.06 -38.29
CA VAL A 121 35.62 23.72 -37.49
C VAL A 121 36.46 24.96 -37.32
N TYR A 122 36.92 25.19 -36.10
CA TYR A 122 37.78 26.32 -35.72
C TYR A 122 39.03 25.78 -35.03
N TYR A 123 40.19 26.03 -35.67
CA TYR A 123 41.50 25.63 -35.19
C TYR A 123 42.38 26.84 -34.96
N ARG A 124 43.05 26.93 -33.80
CA ARG A 124 43.90 28.08 -33.46
C ARG A 124 45.25 27.97 -34.18
N LEU A 125 45.61 29.01 -34.90
CA LEU A 125 46.93 29.08 -35.55
C LEU A 125 48.04 29.41 -34.56
N PRO A 126 49.32 29.06 -34.87
CA PRO A 126 50.48 29.31 -33.98
C PRO A 126 50.71 30.78 -33.63
N ASP A 127 50.22 31.72 -34.45
CA ASP A 127 50.30 33.19 -34.21
C ASP A 127 49.43 33.64 -33.02
N ASN A 128 48.58 32.78 -32.53
CA ASN A 128 47.62 33.07 -31.47
C ASN A 128 46.60 34.20 -31.71
N GLN A 129 46.54 34.77 -32.91
CA GLN A 129 45.66 35.86 -33.30
C GLN A 129 44.67 35.45 -34.37
N SER A 130 44.95 34.38 -35.11
CA SER A 130 44.17 33.90 -36.22
C SER A 130 43.62 32.50 -35.97
N VAL A 131 42.48 32.23 -36.61
CA VAL A 131 41.76 30.96 -36.54
C VAL A 131 41.63 30.39 -37.94
N LEU A 132 42.06 29.17 -38.15
CA LEU A 132 41.79 28.39 -39.35
C LEU A 132 40.37 27.85 -39.25
N THR A 133 39.52 28.17 -40.21
CA THR A 133 38.14 27.70 -40.26
C THR A 133 37.87 26.93 -41.55
N ALA A 134 37.05 25.91 -41.46
CA ALA A 134 36.49 25.25 -42.63
C ALA A 134 35.09 24.71 -42.35
N ARG A 135 34.22 24.70 -43.36
CA ARG A 135 32.91 24.06 -43.30
C ARG A 135 32.92 22.70 -43.94
N ILE A 136 32.61 21.68 -43.12
CA ILE A 136 32.63 20.29 -43.55
C ILE A 136 31.16 19.80 -43.57
N SER A 137 30.65 19.40 -44.75
CA SER A 137 29.29 18.85 -44.88
C SER A 137 29.25 17.33 -44.64
N GLN A 138 30.25 16.62 -45.09
CA GLN A 138 30.37 15.15 -44.92
C GLN A 138 31.86 14.77 -44.85
N VAL A 139 32.16 13.73 -44.06
CA VAL A 139 33.48 13.10 -44.10
C VAL A 139 33.50 12.14 -45.27
N THR A 140 34.33 12.42 -46.26
CA THR A 140 34.41 11.67 -47.51
C THR A 140 35.79 10.96 -47.64
N GLU A 141 35.89 9.98 -48.56
CA GLU A 141 37.17 9.37 -48.92
C GLU A 141 38.19 10.42 -49.41
N GLN A 142 37.74 11.51 -50.05
CA GLN A 142 38.57 12.60 -50.48
C GLN A 142 39.29 13.25 -49.32
N GLN A 143 38.65 13.49 -48.18
CA GLN A 143 39.28 14.08 -47.00
C GLN A 143 40.33 13.15 -46.40
N VAL A 144 40.08 11.84 -46.38
CA VAL A 144 41.04 10.86 -45.93
C VAL A 144 42.28 10.86 -46.81
N ARG A 145 42.08 10.93 -48.14
CA ARG A 145 43.17 11.06 -49.11
C ARG A 145 43.94 12.38 -48.96
N ALA A 146 43.23 13.49 -48.74
CA ALA A 146 43.85 14.78 -48.50
C ALA A 146 44.75 14.78 -47.26
N ILE A 147 44.24 14.20 -46.13
CA ILE A 147 45.06 14.02 -44.92
C ILE A 147 46.33 13.20 -45.21
N ALA A 148 46.20 12.15 -46.03
CA ALA A 148 47.32 11.33 -46.42
C ALA A 148 48.37 12.14 -47.23
N VAL A 149 47.91 12.97 -48.19
CA VAL A 149 48.77 13.85 -48.98
C VAL A 149 49.45 14.89 -48.11
N PHE A 150 48.73 15.57 -47.23
CA PHE A 150 49.30 16.54 -46.29
C PHE A 150 50.33 15.91 -45.34
N LEU A 151 50.04 14.68 -44.89
CA LEU A 151 50.98 13.92 -44.05
C LEU A 151 52.27 13.59 -44.79
N LEU A 152 52.15 13.20 -46.05
CA LEU A 152 53.35 12.91 -46.91
C LEU A 152 54.12 14.21 -47.18
N ASP A 153 53.46 15.31 -47.45
CA ASP A 153 54.06 16.61 -47.66
C ASP A 153 54.87 17.06 -46.42
N ASP A 154 54.23 17.02 -45.23
CA ASP A 154 54.90 17.33 -43.95
C ASP A 154 56.12 16.43 -43.72
N LEU A 155 56.03 15.13 -44.01
CA LEU A 155 57.11 14.21 -43.85
C LEU A 155 58.21 14.38 -44.90
N SER A 156 58.01 15.05 -46.05
CA SER A 156 58.98 15.31 -47.09
C SER A 156 60.09 16.27 -46.62
N TYR A 157 59.77 17.12 -45.63
CA TYR A 157 60.79 18.04 -45.04
C TYR A 157 61.82 17.31 -44.20
N TYR A 158 61.67 16.03 -43.87
CA TYR A 158 62.58 15.24 -43.03
C TYR A 158 63.38 14.23 -43.86
N ALA A 159 64.68 14.30 -43.78
CA ALA A 159 65.59 13.52 -44.67
C ALA A 159 65.72 12.04 -44.25
N THR A 160 65.70 11.74 -42.92
CA THR A 160 65.97 10.37 -42.45
C THR A 160 64.69 9.67 -41.97
N LEU A 161 64.70 8.32 -42.05
CA LEU A 161 63.55 7.54 -41.50
C LEU A 161 63.37 7.74 -39.98
N SER A 162 64.49 7.99 -39.27
CA SER A 162 64.49 8.28 -37.83
C SER A 162 63.75 9.58 -37.55
N ASP A 163 64.06 10.64 -38.32
CA ASP A 163 63.43 11.95 -38.17
C ASP A 163 61.93 11.88 -38.56
N LYS A 164 61.58 11.17 -39.66
CA LYS A 164 60.20 10.93 -40.09
C LYS A 164 59.43 10.17 -39.02
N ARG A 165 60.00 9.18 -38.32
CA ARG A 165 59.36 8.49 -37.21
C ARG A 165 59.17 9.39 -35.99
N ALA A 166 60.18 10.19 -35.65
CA ALA A 166 60.08 11.15 -34.55
C ALA A 166 58.97 12.17 -34.84
N ARG A 167 58.81 12.63 -36.08
CA ARG A 167 57.79 13.53 -36.52
C ARG A 167 56.39 12.87 -36.44
N LEU A 168 56.25 11.63 -36.91
CA LEU A 168 54.98 10.89 -36.79
C LEU A 168 54.54 10.74 -35.33
N ALA A 169 55.46 10.47 -34.40
CA ALA A 169 55.17 10.39 -32.99
C ALA A 169 54.66 11.74 -32.40
N GLN A 170 55.20 12.87 -32.87
CA GLN A 170 54.71 14.21 -32.49
C GLN A 170 53.30 14.47 -33.04
N LEU A 171 53.06 14.09 -34.30
CA LEU A 171 51.73 14.23 -34.92
C LEU A 171 50.71 13.31 -34.28
N GLU A 172 51.09 12.10 -33.86
CA GLU A 172 50.21 11.15 -33.16
C GLU A 172 49.55 11.77 -31.91
N GLU A 173 50.23 12.65 -31.17
CA GLU A 173 49.66 13.38 -30.05
C GLU A 173 48.50 14.29 -30.44
N LYS A 174 48.43 14.75 -31.69
CA LYS A 174 47.36 15.60 -32.25
C LYS A 174 46.26 14.79 -32.93
N PHE A 175 46.60 13.62 -33.43
CA PHE A 175 45.68 12.66 -33.96
C PHE A 175 45.18 11.74 -32.82
N SER A 176 43.94 11.55 -32.65
CA SER A 176 43.36 10.67 -31.61
C SER A 176 43.48 9.17 -31.96
N PHE A 177 44.38 8.83 -32.82
CA PHE A 177 44.67 7.47 -33.29
C PHE A 177 46.16 7.32 -33.68
N PRO A 178 46.71 6.09 -33.62
CA PRO A 178 48.13 5.87 -33.90
C PRO A 178 48.50 6.12 -35.35
N LEU A 179 49.73 6.62 -35.53
CA LEU A 179 50.37 6.85 -36.82
C LEU A 179 51.70 6.13 -36.82
N GLU A 180 51.89 5.12 -37.64
CA GLU A 180 53.13 4.35 -37.62
C GLU A 180 53.62 3.96 -39.04
N PHE A 181 54.97 3.91 -39.22
CA PHE A 181 55.52 3.26 -40.39
C PHE A 181 55.54 1.75 -40.22
N ARG A 182 54.92 1.03 -41.17
CA ARG A 182 54.92 -0.42 -41.23
C ARG A 182 55.47 -0.95 -42.54
N ALA A 183 56.15 -2.08 -42.47
CA ALA A 183 56.60 -2.79 -43.69
C ALA A 183 55.37 -3.36 -44.40
N ILE A 184 55.27 -3.15 -45.70
CA ILE A 184 54.10 -3.53 -46.53
C ILE A 184 53.81 -5.04 -46.42
N ASN A 185 54.84 -5.87 -46.29
CA ASN A 185 54.73 -7.31 -46.15
C ASN A 185 54.10 -7.76 -44.82
N THR A 186 54.02 -6.87 -43.81
CA THR A 186 53.38 -7.14 -42.51
C THR A 186 51.90 -6.74 -42.48
N LEU A 187 51.43 -6.08 -43.55
CA LEU A 187 50.04 -5.68 -43.69
C LEU A 187 49.28 -6.80 -44.39
N ASN A 188 48.24 -7.31 -43.76
CA ASN A 188 47.36 -8.32 -44.37
C ASN A 188 46.47 -7.67 -45.44
N LEU A 189 47.04 -7.33 -46.59
CA LEU A 189 46.32 -6.73 -47.70
C LEU A 189 45.97 -7.84 -48.72
N ASP A 190 44.78 -7.72 -49.28
CA ASP A 190 44.42 -8.57 -50.44
C ASP A 190 45.18 -8.16 -51.72
N PRO A 191 45.19 -8.98 -52.76
CA PRO A 191 45.94 -8.70 -53.98
C PRO A 191 45.53 -7.40 -54.67
N ASP A 192 44.25 -6.99 -54.62
CA ASP A 192 43.76 -5.75 -55.23
C ASP A 192 44.20 -4.54 -54.41
N GLN A 193 44.12 -4.63 -53.08
CA GLN A 193 44.62 -3.62 -52.16
C GLN A 193 46.12 -3.40 -52.32
N MET A 194 46.88 -4.48 -52.44
CA MET A 194 48.30 -4.43 -52.68
C MET A 194 48.62 -3.77 -54.05
N ALA A 195 47.85 -4.09 -55.10
CA ALA A 195 48.03 -3.47 -56.40
C ALA A 195 47.70 -1.98 -56.40
N ARG A 196 46.68 -1.55 -55.61
CA ARG A 196 46.34 -0.14 -55.41
C ARG A 196 47.45 0.60 -54.64
N LEU A 197 47.96 0.03 -53.56
CA LEU A 197 49.05 0.63 -52.79
C LEU A 197 50.33 0.82 -53.63
N ARG A 198 50.64 -0.15 -54.53
CA ARG A 198 51.77 -0.05 -55.47
C ARG A 198 51.58 0.99 -56.60
N ARG A 199 50.35 1.50 -56.78
CA ARG A 199 50.05 2.61 -57.69
C ARG A 199 49.99 3.97 -56.96
N ASP A 200 50.55 4.01 -55.76
CA ASP A 200 50.49 5.17 -54.87
C ASP A 200 49.06 5.60 -54.47
N GLU A 201 48.12 4.62 -54.48
CA GLU A 201 46.75 4.87 -54.03
C GLU A 201 46.61 4.56 -52.52
N VAL A 202 45.85 5.40 -51.81
CA VAL A 202 45.46 5.17 -50.41
C VAL A 202 44.52 4.00 -50.34
N VAL A 203 44.75 3.07 -49.41
CA VAL A 203 43.93 1.88 -49.19
C VAL A 203 43.20 2.01 -47.84
N ILE A 204 41.88 1.93 -47.86
CA ILE A 204 41.06 1.98 -46.66
C ILE A 204 40.67 0.54 -46.30
N LEU A 205 40.98 0.12 -45.06
CA LEU A 205 40.68 -1.21 -44.54
C LEU A 205 39.61 -1.07 -43.45
N LEU A 206 38.49 -1.75 -43.65
CA LEU A 206 37.51 -1.96 -42.60
C LEU A 206 37.91 -3.21 -41.82
N GLN A 207 38.31 -3.06 -40.58
CA GLN A 207 38.66 -4.20 -39.74
C GLN A 207 37.53 -4.45 -38.75
N ASP A 208 36.81 -5.56 -38.96
CA ASP A 208 35.92 -6.12 -37.96
C ASP A 208 36.79 -6.85 -36.93
N THR A 209 36.93 -6.28 -35.73
CA THR A 209 37.64 -6.96 -34.66
C THR A 209 36.74 -8.06 -34.11
N ASN A 210 36.98 -9.29 -34.59
CA ASN A 210 36.25 -10.51 -34.26
C ASN A 210 36.45 -11.01 -32.81
N THR A 211 36.92 -10.15 -31.90
CA THR A 211 37.06 -10.46 -30.48
C THR A 211 36.22 -9.49 -29.67
N SER A 212 35.00 -9.97 -29.31
CA SER A 212 34.04 -9.41 -28.35
C SER A 212 33.95 -7.87 -28.33
N LYS A 213 32.88 -7.37 -28.90
CA LYS A 213 32.29 -6.05 -28.79
C LYS A 213 32.63 -5.03 -29.88
N SER A 214 31.75 -4.92 -30.85
CA SER A 214 31.19 -3.64 -31.34
C SER A 214 32.13 -2.44 -31.55
N ASN A 215 33.36 -2.65 -31.96
CA ASN A 215 34.23 -1.57 -32.40
C ASN A 215 34.80 -1.90 -33.79
N SER A 216 33.98 -1.69 -34.81
CA SER A 216 34.52 -1.59 -36.16
C SER A 216 35.48 -0.42 -36.18
N SER A 217 36.69 -0.64 -36.65
CA SER A 217 37.69 0.40 -36.79
C SER A 217 38.13 0.51 -38.26
N ILE A 218 38.43 1.72 -38.65
CA ILE A 218 38.92 2.01 -39.98
C ILE A 218 40.45 2.15 -39.87
N LYS A 219 41.18 1.43 -40.72
CA LYS A 219 42.63 1.64 -40.93
C LYS A 219 42.82 2.19 -42.31
N VAL A 220 43.74 3.15 -42.41
CA VAL A 220 44.11 3.73 -43.70
C VAL A 220 45.57 3.45 -43.93
N VAL A 221 45.88 2.85 -45.05
CA VAL A 221 47.27 2.55 -45.48
C VAL A 221 47.63 3.56 -46.58
N VAL A 222 48.64 4.35 -46.30
CA VAL A 222 49.15 5.38 -47.18
C VAL A 222 50.51 4.92 -47.75
N PRO A 223 50.73 4.97 -49.09
CA PRO A 223 52.01 4.67 -49.66
C PRO A 223 53.07 5.64 -49.11
N SER A 224 54.32 5.22 -49.04
CA SER A 224 55.43 6.03 -48.55
C SER A 224 56.54 6.04 -49.58
N GLU A 225 57.27 7.13 -49.66
CA GLU A 225 58.48 7.27 -50.51
C GLU A 225 59.62 6.31 -50.10
N ILE A 226 59.51 5.63 -48.97
CA ILE A 226 60.48 4.71 -48.45
C ILE A 226 60.14 3.30 -48.97
N ASN A 227 61.10 2.68 -49.66
CA ASN A 227 60.93 1.37 -50.25
C ASN A 227 60.41 0.34 -49.22
N ASP A 228 59.38 -0.43 -49.60
CA ASP A 228 58.69 -1.48 -48.83
C ASP A 228 58.08 -1.02 -47.50
N MET A 229 57.90 0.29 -47.30
CA MET A 229 57.19 0.84 -46.11
C MET A 229 55.92 1.58 -46.52
N ALA A 230 54.94 1.50 -45.66
CA ALA A 230 53.71 2.28 -45.76
C ALA A 230 53.42 2.96 -44.41
N ILE A 231 52.70 4.06 -44.46
CA ILE A 231 52.19 4.72 -43.25
C ILE A 231 50.83 4.12 -42.95
N LEU A 232 50.69 3.55 -41.75
CA LEU A 232 49.44 3.05 -41.25
C LEU A 232 48.82 4.13 -40.34
N ILE A 233 47.63 4.57 -40.71
CA ILE A 233 46.82 5.50 -39.96
C ILE A 233 45.72 4.70 -39.26
N GLY A 234 45.65 4.74 -37.96
CA GLY A 234 44.66 4.03 -37.18
C GLY A 234 45.13 2.75 -36.50
N PRO A 235 44.21 2.06 -35.81
CA PRO A 235 42.75 2.03 -36.03
C PRO A 235 42.02 3.30 -35.57
N VAL A 236 41.26 3.91 -36.50
CA VAL A 236 40.40 5.07 -36.18
C VAL A 236 39.12 4.52 -35.52
N PRO A 237 38.89 4.82 -34.23
CA PRO A 237 37.74 4.27 -33.53
C PRO A 237 36.46 4.96 -34.03
N LEU A 238 35.44 4.18 -34.38
CA LEU A 238 34.09 4.71 -34.63
C LEU A 238 33.45 5.13 -33.32
N PHE A 239 32.61 6.14 -33.37
CA PHE A 239 31.91 6.60 -32.17
C PHE A 239 31.00 5.50 -31.61
N ASN A 240 31.25 5.08 -30.37
CA ASN A 240 30.44 4.11 -29.68
C ASN A 240 29.36 4.81 -28.86
N TRP A 241 28.10 4.71 -29.34
CA TRP A 241 26.92 5.28 -28.67
C TRP A 241 26.63 4.65 -27.32
N PHE A 242 26.95 3.37 -27.16
CA PHE A 242 26.58 2.56 -26.02
C PHE A 242 27.79 1.81 -25.43
N PRO A 243 28.79 2.52 -24.88
CA PRO A 243 29.91 1.84 -24.26
C PRO A 243 29.47 1.09 -23.02
N LEU A 244 30.03 -0.10 -22.81
CA LEU A 244 29.58 -1.03 -21.75
C LEU A 244 29.68 -0.40 -20.35
N ASN A 245 30.75 0.34 -20.08
CA ASN A 245 30.92 1.04 -18.80
C ASN A 245 29.80 2.06 -18.52
N LEU A 246 29.37 2.79 -19.54
CA LEU A 246 28.25 3.75 -19.40
C LEU A 246 26.93 3.03 -19.15
N ILE A 247 26.66 1.94 -19.91
CA ILE A 247 25.46 1.14 -19.71
C ILE A 247 25.42 0.57 -18.28
N VAL A 248 26.52 -0.04 -17.82
CA VAL A 248 26.61 -0.62 -16.47
C VAL A 248 26.40 0.45 -15.40
N SER A 249 27.05 1.61 -15.53
CA SER A 249 26.87 2.71 -14.57
C SER A 249 25.42 3.23 -14.54
N MET A 250 24.78 3.34 -15.70
CA MET A 250 23.37 3.75 -15.79
C MET A 250 22.44 2.73 -15.15
N ILE A 251 22.68 1.44 -15.35
CA ILE A 251 21.90 0.35 -14.70
C ILE A 251 22.06 0.43 -13.17
N LEU A 252 23.30 0.59 -12.67
CA LEU A 252 23.55 0.69 -11.22
C LEU A 252 22.88 1.91 -10.60
N ILE A 253 22.97 3.08 -11.26
CA ILE A 253 22.30 4.31 -10.80
C ILE A 253 20.77 4.11 -10.79
N SER A 254 20.22 3.55 -11.86
CA SER A 254 18.78 3.30 -11.95
C SER A 254 18.31 2.33 -10.88
N MET A 255 19.04 1.24 -10.64
CA MET A 255 18.75 0.26 -9.61
C MET A 255 18.79 0.88 -8.19
N PHE A 256 19.78 1.73 -7.93
CA PHE A 256 19.88 2.48 -6.66
C PHE A 256 18.70 3.42 -6.46
N LEU A 257 18.33 4.20 -7.48
CA LEU A 257 17.20 5.14 -7.40
C LEU A 257 15.86 4.42 -7.22
N ILE A 258 15.64 3.29 -7.92
CA ILE A 258 14.45 2.45 -7.74
C ILE A 258 14.40 1.89 -6.32
N SER A 259 15.51 1.36 -5.81
CA SER A 259 15.60 0.85 -4.44
C SER A 259 15.27 1.92 -3.39
N LEU A 260 15.79 3.13 -3.57
CA LEU A 260 15.51 4.27 -2.71
C LEU A 260 14.02 4.67 -2.77
N GLY A 261 13.43 4.68 -3.97
CA GLY A 261 12.02 4.97 -4.17
C GLY A 261 11.10 3.91 -3.52
N VAL A 262 11.42 2.64 -3.67
CA VAL A 262 10.71 1.52 -3.02
C VAL A 262 10.80 1.63 -1.49
N TYR A 263 12.00 1.91 -0.97
CA TYR A 263 12.18 2.13 0.47
C TYR A 263 11.30 3.28 1.00
N ALA A 264 11.29 4.42 0.28
CA ALA A 264 10.47 5.57 0.65
C ALA A 264 8.96 5.29 0.64
N LEU A 265 8.49 4.38 -0.24
CA LEU A 265 7.09 3.95 -0.31
C LEU A 265 6.72 2.97 0.81
N ILE A 266 7.63 2.06 1.20
CA ILE A 266 7.36 1.01 2.19
C ILE A 266 7.52 1.52 3.62
N PHE A 267 8.46 2.42 3.89
CA PHE A 267 8.78 2.90 5.23
C PHE A 267 7.57 3.43 6.04
N PRO A 268 6.64 4.24 5.47
CA PRO A 268 5.46 4.69 6.20
C PRO A 268 4.50 3.54 6.56
N LEU A 269 4.44 2.50 5.73
CA LEU A 269 3.62 1.31 5.96
C LEU A 269 4.16 0.50 7.13
N GLU A 270 5.46 0.27 7.15
CA GLU A 270 6.14 -0.43 8.24
C GLU A 270 5.88 0.25 9.60
N ARG A 271 6.02 1.58 9.68
CA ARG A 271 5.72 2.34 10.90
C ARG A 271 4.29 2.14 11.38
N LYS A 272 3.30 2.14 10.48
CA LYS A 272 1.89 1.92 10.85
C LYS A 272 1.65 0.50 11.39
N LEU A 273 2.27 -0.50 10.78
CA LEU A 273 2.18 -1.89 11.23
C LEU A 273 2.84 -2.10 12.59
N GLN A 274 3.98 -1.48 12.85
CA GLN A 274 4.65 -1.51 14.14
C GLN A 274 3.77 -0.94 15.26
N LEU A 275 3.02 0.14 15.01
CA LEU A 275 2.09 0.70 16.00
C LEU A 275 0.99 -0.30 16.39
N ILE A 276 0.44 -1.04 15.41
CA ILE A 276 -0.55 -2.09 15.68
C ILE A 276 0.10 -3.23 16.47
N GLN A 277 1.29 -3.66 16.09
CA GLN A 277 2.02 -4.73 16.77
C GLN A 277 2.29 -4.40 18.24
N VAL A 278 2.71 -3.16 18.53
CA VAL A 278 2.87 -2.67 19.91
C VAL A 278 1.53 -2.73 20.65
N GLY A 279 0.44 -2.28 20.03
CA GLY A 279 -0.91 -2.33 20.60
C GLY A 279 -1.33 -3.76 20.95
N VAL A 280 -1.15 -4.71 20.03
CA VAL A 280 -1.45 -6.14 20.24
C VAL A 280 -0.64 -6.70 21.41
N ASN A 281 0.65 -6.38 21.49
CA ASN A 281 1.52 -6.85 22.56
C ASN A 281 1.11 -6.30 23.93
N GLU A 282 0.66 -5.03 24.00
CA GLU A 282 0.14 -4.45 25.25
C GLU A 282 -1.18 -5.11 25.68
N VAL A 283 -2.10 -5.35 24.73
CA VAL A 283 -3.35 -6.09 25.01
C VAL A 283 -3.06 -7.48 25.51
N SER A 284 -2.08 -8.19 24.96
CA SER A 284 -1.68 -9.52 25.41
C SER A 284 -1.15 -9.56 26.85
N LYS A 285 -0.59 -8.44 27.32
CA LYS A 285 -0.17 -8.26 28.73
C LYS A 285 -1.31 -7.86 29.66
N GLY A 286 -2.54 -7.71 29.12
CA GLY A 286 -3.72 -7.34 29.89
C GLY A 286 -4.02 -5.84 29.93
N ASN A 287 -3.25 -5.00 29.23
CA ASN A 287 -3.52 -3.57 29.13
C ASN A 287 -4.59 -3.30 28.05
N LEU A 288 -5.85 -3.28 28.48
CA LEU A 288 -6.99 -3.08 27.58
C LEU A 288 -7.34 -1.59 27.35
N ASP A 289 -6.63 -0.67 27.99
CA ASP A 289 -6.85 0.77 27.84
C ASP A 289 -6.09 1.38 26.67
N ILE A 290 -5.19 0.60 26.07
CA ILE A 290 -4.41 1.06 24.93
C ILE A 290 -5.28 1.32 23.71
N LYS A 291 -4.99 2.42 23.01
CA LYS A 291 -5.60 2.73 21.71
C LYS A 291 -4.50 2.94 20.68
N VAL A 292 -4.58 2.20 19.59
CA VAL A 292 -3.72 2.40 18.42
C VAL A 292 -4.22 3.61 17.65
N GLN A 293 -3.31 4.51 17.27
CA GLN A 293 -3.65 5.71 16.51
C GLN A 293 -4.13 5.32 15.10
N VAL A 294 -5.30 5.81 14.70
CA VAL A 294 -5.86 5.60 13.36
C VAL A 294 -5.34 6.71 12.44
N ILE A 295 -4.37 6.37 11.56
CA ILE A 295 -3.71 7.33 10.67
C ILE A 295 -4.12 7.06 9.22
N GLY A 296 -4.86 7.99 8.60
CA GLY A 296 -5.30 7.91 7.21
C GLY A 296 -6.67 7.26 7.03
N GLN A 297 -6.95 6.80 5.81
CA GLN A 297 -8.22 6.17 5.40
C GLN A 297 -7.98 4.88 4.60
N ASP A 298 -6.79 4.31 4.74
CA ASP A 298 -6.37 3.09 4.05
C ASP A 298 -6.76 1.82 4.85
N GLU A 299 -6.46 0.66 4.31
CA GLU A 299 -6.77 -0.63 4.93
C GLU A 299 -6.13 -0.78 6.32
N ILE A 300 -4.93 -0.19 6.54
CA ILE A 300 -4.26 -0.22 7.84
C ILE A 300 -5.00 0.66 8.85
N ALA A 301 -5.52 1.83 8.42
CA ALA A 301 -6.34 2.67 9.28
C ALA A 301 -7.63 1.94 9.71
N ARG A 302 -8.28 1.22 8.77
CA ARG A 302 -9.44 0.37 9.08
C ARG A 302 -9.10 -0.75 10.05
N LEU A 303 -7.95 -1.41 9.85
CA LEU A 303 -7.46 -2.44 10.76
C LEU A 303 -7.23 -1.89 12.17
N SER A 304 -6.60 -0.70 12.28
CA SER A 304 -6.40 -0.01 13.56
C SER A 304 -7.73 0.32 14.26
N ALA A 305 -8.73 0.80 13.51
CA ALA A 305 -10.05 1.08 14.03
C ALA A 305 -10.76 -0.19 14.52
N THR A 306 -10.69 -1.27 13.74
CA THR A 306 -11.26 -2.58 14.09
C THR A 306 -10.58 -3.16 15.33
N PHE A 307 -9.25 -3.05 15.42
CA PHE A 307 -8.49 -3.45 16.61
C PHE A 307 -8.95 -2.68 17.86
N ASN A 308 -9.10 -1.37 17.79
CA ASN A 308 -9.58 -0.56 18.91
C ASN A 308 -11.01 -0.94 19.33
N ALA A 309 -11.89 -1.20 18.35
CA ALA A 309 -13.26 -1.65 18.62
C ALA A 309 -13.29 -3.02 19.31
N MET A 310 -12.46 -3.96 18.85
CA MET A 310 -12.30 -5.27 19.46
C MET A 310 -11.78 -5.16 20.91
N THR A 311 -10.73 -4.39 21.14
CA THR A 311 -10.15 -4.18 22.48
C THR A 311 -11.18 -3.58 23.44
N ALA A 312 -11.94 -2.57 23.00
CA ALA A 312 -13.01 -1.97 23.79
C ALA A 312 -14.14 -2.98 24.08
N HIS A 313 -14.42 -3.89 23.14
CA HIS A 313 -15.40 -4.96 23.36
C HIS A 313 -14.92 -5.97 24.39
N ILE A 314 -13.69 -6.44 24.28
CA ILE A 314 -13.08 -7.36 25.26
C ILE A 314 -13.05 -6.74 26.65
N LYS A 315 -12.69 -5.45 26.76
CA LYS A 315 -12.70 -4.73 28.04
C LYS A 315 -14.10 -4.76 28.67
N ARG A 316 -15.14 -4.43 27.91
CA ARG A 316 -16.53 -4.47 28.41
C ARG A 316 -16.94 -5.86 28.87
N LEU A 317 -16.57 -6.90 28.13
CA LEU A 317 -16.86 -8.29 28.52
C LEU A 317 -16.20 -8.66 29.86
N ILE A 318 -14.93 -8.31 30.05
CA ILE A 318 -14.19 -8.59 31.29
C ILE A 318 -14.76 -7.80 32.47
N GLU A 319 -15.11 -6.54 32.25
CA GLU A 319 -15.73 -5.69 33.28
C GLU A 319 -17.10 -6.28 33.69
N SER A 320 -17.96 -6.61 32.73
CA SER A 320 -19.24 -7.26 32.97
C SER A 320 -19.09 -8.58 33.72
N GLN A 321 -18.13 -9.43 33.32
CA GLN A 321 -17.87 -10.69 34.02
C GLN A 321 -17.40 -10.49 35.46
N ARG A 322 -16.55 -9.47 35.71
CA ARG A 322 -16.11 -9.14 37.07
C ARG A 322 -17.26 -8.65 37.95
N GLU A 323 -18.13 -7.78 37.40
CA GLU A 323 -19.31 -7.30 38.11
C GLU A 323 -20.27 -8.45 38.45
N LEU A 324 -20.52 -9.33 37.47
CA LEU A 324 -21.32 -10.54 37.68
C LEU A 324 -20.74 -11.40 38.81
N THR A 325 -19.45 -11.70 38.77
CA THR A 325 -18.80 -12.55 39.79
C THR A 325 -18.89 -11.92 41.19
N ARG A 326 -18.73 -10.59 41.29
CA ARG A 326 -18.88 -9.87 42.58
C ARG A 326 -20.33 -9.97 43.08
N ALA A 327 -21.29 -9.72 42.21
CA ALA A 327 -22.70 -9.74 42.55
C ALA A 327 -23.17 -11.14 42.98
N VAL A 328 -22.78 -12.20 42.22
CA VAL A 328 -23.03 -13.59 42.58
C VAL A 328 -22.46 -13.91 43.96
N SER A 329 -21.21 -13.53 44.23
CA SER A 329 -20.57 -13.77 45.52
C SER A 329 -21.30 -13.11 46.69
N HIS A 330 -21.83 -11.90 46.45
CA HIS A 330 -22.61 -11.15 47.44
C HIS A 330 -23.93 -11.81 47.71
N GLU A 331 -24.71 -12.14 46.64
CA GLU A 331 -26.05 -12.71 46.77
C GLU A 331 -26.05 -14.14 47.31
N LEU A 332 -24.99 -14.95 47.09
CA LEU A 332 -24.82 -16.26 47.71
C LEU A 332 -24.46 -16.16 49.19
N ARG A 333 -23.72 -15.14 49.63
CA ARG A 333 -23.25 -15.02 51.01
C ARG A 333 -24.39 -14.80 51.98
N THR A 334 -25.42 -14.06 51.59
CA THR A 334 -26.55 -13.70 52.45
C THR A 334 -27.38 -14.92 52.90
N PRO A 335 -27.91 -15.78 52.01
CA PRO A 335 -28.65 -16.97 52.43
C PRO A 335 -27.78 -17.95 53.22
N VAL A 336 -26.52 -18.13 52.82
CA VAL A 336 -25.56 -18.98 53.54
C VAL A 336 -25.36 -18.50 54.99
N ALA A 337 -25.24 -17.17 55.21
CA ALA A 337 -25.11 -16.63 56.57
C ALA A 337 -26.40 -16.80 57.38
N ARG A 338 -27.60 -16.68 56.74
CA ARG A 338 -28.90 -16.92 57.40
C ARG A 338 -29.09 -18.38 57.77
N ILE A 339 -28.79 -19.32 56.86
CA ILE A 339 -28.82 -20.74 57.12
C ILE A 339 -27.88 -21.06 58.32
N ARG A 340 -26.67 -20.56 58.33
CA ARG A 340 -25.72 -20.74 59.43
C ARG A 340 -26.28 -20.23 60.75
N PHE A 341 -26.85 -19.00 60.76
CA PHE A 341 -27.46 -18.41 61.96
C PHE A 341 -28.64 -19.27 62.45
N ALA A 342 -29.53 -19.74 61.55
CA ALA A 342 -30.66 -20.59 61.88
C ALA A 342 -30.21 -21.96 62.43
N VAL A 343 -29.12 -22.55 61.93
CA VAL A 343 -28.52 -23.77 62.47
C VAL A 343 -27.93 -23.54 63.88
N ASP A 344 -27.23 -22.42 64.09
CA ASP A 344 -26.73 -22.06 65.42
C ASP A 344 -27.88 -21.88 66.44
N MET A 345 -28.98 -21.23 66.02
CA MET A 345 -30.17 -21.04 66.86
C MET A 345 -30.88 -22.39 67.13
N LEU A 346 -30.92 -23.31 66.18
CA LEU A 346 -31.45 -24.67 66.36
C LEU A 346 -30.70 -25.45 67.46
N ALA A 347 -29.40 -25.21 67.58
CA ALA A 347 -28.58 -25.85 68.60
C ALA A 347 -28.82 -25.32 70.02
N ASP A 348 -29.22 -24.05 70.14
CA ASP A 348 -29.36 -23.33 71.42
C ASP A 348 -30.82 -23.32 71.92
N THR A 349 -31.82 -23.83 71.14
CA THR A 349 -33.24 -23.74 71.49
C THR A 349 -33.76 -25.10 71.90
N ASP A 350 -34.38 -25.15 73.11
CA ASP A 350 -35.04 -26.34 73.67
C ASP A 350 -36.54 -26.42 73.34
N ASP A 351 -37.16 -25.33 72.83
CA ASP A 351 -38.55 -25.23 72.49
C ASP A 351 -38.84 -25.88 71.12
N GLU A 352 -39.83 -26.77 71.07
CA GLU A 352 -40.16 -27.58 69.88
C GLU A 352 -40.77 -26.71 68.74
N ASP A 353 -41.61 -25.71 69.08
CA ASP A 353 -42.21 -24.80 68.10
C ASP A 353 -41.15 -23.88 67.46
N SER A 354 -40.21 -23.41 68.27
CA SER A 354 -39.09 -22.60 67.78
C SER A 354 -38.12 -23.40 66.89
N ARG A 355 -37.89 -24.69 67.20
CA ARG A 355 -37.13 -25.59 66.34
C ARG A 355 -37.78 -25.82 65.00
N PHE A 356 -39.12 -25.97 64.99
CA PHE A 356 -39.87 -26.15 63.76
C PHE A 356 -39.74 -24.92 62.88
N MET A 357 -39.94 -23.70 63.43
CA MET A 357 -39.77 -22.47 62.71
C MET A 357 -38.34 -22.27 62.13
N GLN A 358 -37.30 -22.61 62.91
CA GLN A 358 -35.91 -22.50 62.39
C GLN A 358 -35.66 -23.49 61.25
N ARG A 359 -36.22 -24.67 61.29
CA ARG A 359 -36.12 -25.64 60.21
C ARG A 359 -36.81 -25.13 58.93
N ASP A 360 -38.00 -24.55 59.05
CA ASP A 360 -38.72 -23.95 57.91
C ASP A 360 -37.89 -22.81 57.30
N TYR A 361 -37.28 -21.95 58.11
CA TYR A 361 -36.37 -20.90 57.58
C TYR A 361 -35.17 -21.47 56.87
N ILE A 362 -34.59 -22.58 57.36
CA ILE A 362 -33.45 -23.23 56.66
C ILE A 362 -33.93 -23.80 55.31
N ASP A 363 -35.08 -24.47 55.27
CA ASP A 363 -35.62 -25.06 54.07
C ASP A 363 -35.97 -23.95 53.02
N GLU A 364 -36.58 -22.83 53.45
CA GLU A 364 -36.86 -21.67 52.60
C GLU A 364 -35.56 -21.06 52.02
N ASP A 365 -34.51 -20.91 52.86
CA ASP A 365 -33.23 -20.34 52.38
C ASP A 365 -32.48 -21.30 51.45
N ILE A 366 -32.60 -22.63 51.63
CA ILE A 366 -32.05 -23.62 50.71
C ILE A 366 -32.80 -23.59 49.36
N GLU A 367 -34.11 -23.51 49.35
CA GLU A 367 -34.90 -23.36 48.11
C GLU A 367 -34.58 -22.06 47.40
N ALA A 368 -34.45 -20.96 48.11
CA ALA A 368 -34.01 -19.67 47.59
C ALA A 368 -32.58 -19.76 46.96
N LEU A 369 -31.65 -20.45 47.64
CA LEU A 369 -30.30 -20.64 47.11
C LEU A 369 -30.29 -21.47 45.83
N ASN A 370 -31.06 -22.57 45.77
CA ASN A 370 -31.20 -23.39 44.57
C ASN A 370 -31.80 -22.57 43.41
N GLY A 371 -32.86 -21.77 43.68
CA GLY A 371 -33.42 -20.85 42.68
C GLY A 371 -32.41 -19.84 42.12
N LEU A 372 -31.56 -19.25 42.99
CA LEU A 372 -30.49 -18.36 42.57
C LEU A 372 -29.45 -19.07 41.68
N ILE A 373 -29.05 -20.27 42.04
CA ILE A 373 -28.12 -21.09 41.26
C ILE A 373 -28.71 -21.38 39.88
N ASP A 374 -29.97 -21.75 39.79
CA ASP A 374 -30.64 -22.02 38.50
C ASP A 374 -30.76 -20.77 37.62
N GLU A 375 -31.01 -19.60 38.22
CA GLU A 375 -30.99 -18.32 37.48
C GLU A 375 -29.61 -17.97 36.96
N ILE A 376 -28.52 -18.15 37.79
CA ILE A 376 -27.13 -17.93 37.41
C ILE A 376 -26.72 -18.87 36.28
N LEU A 377 -27.02 -20.19 36.39
CA LEU A 377 -26.71 -21.16 35.35
C LEU A 377 -27.43 -20.86 34.04
N THR A 378 -28.67 -20.39 34.13
CA THR A 378 -29.43 -19.99 32.94
C THR A 378 -28.84 -18.74 32.28
N TYR A 379 -28.49 -17.73 33.09
CA TYR A 379 -27.83 -16.53 32.59
C TYR A 379 -26.46 -16.87 31.93
N ALA A 380 -25.65 -17.69 32.57
CA ALA A 380 -24.35 -18.14 32.04
C ALA A 380 -24.50 -18.85 30.69
N LYS A 381 -25.46 -19.81 30.59
CA LYS A 381 -25.75 -20.49 29.32
C LYS A 381 -26.18 -19.55 28.19
N LEU A 382 -26.86 -18.45 28.51
CA LEU A 382 -27.28 -17.44 27.57
C LEU A 382 -26.15 -16.46 27.21
N GLU A 383 -25.09 -16.34 28.03
CA GLU A 383 -23.89 -15.51 27.78
C GLU A 383 -22.80 -16.23 27.00
N GLU A 384 -22.56 -17.53 27.25
CA GLU A 384 -21.43 -18.29 26.66
C GLU A 384 -21.52 -18.54 25.14
N GLY A 385 -22.65 -18.22 24.50
CA GLY A 385 -22.81 -18.37 23.05
C GLY A 385 -24.24 -18.64 22.64
N SER A 386 -24.50 -18.72 21.32
CA SER A 386 -25.84 -19.00 20.79
C SER A 386 -26.42 -20.28 21.39
N PRO A 387 -27.42 -20.18 22.28
CA PRO A 387 -28.12 -21.39 22.70
C PRO A 387 -28.73 -22.04 21.44
N LYS A 388 -28.69 -23.36 21.35
CA LYS A 388 -29.44 -24.08 20.32
C LYS A 388 -30.92 -23.82 20.59
N LEU A 389 -31.46 -22.78 19.92
CA LEU A 389 -32.88 -22.47 20.00
C LEU A 389 -33.66 -23.48 19.17
N ASP A 390 -34.65 -24.11 19.78
CA ASP A 390 -35.61 -24.97 19.10
C ASP A 390 -36.79 -24.10 18.64
N LEU A 391 -36.59 -23.44 17.49
CA LEU A 391 -37.57 -22.48 16.95
C LEU A 391 -38.72 -23.22 16.30
N GLU A 392 -39.89 -23.15 16.93
CA GLU A 392 -41.14 -23.76 16.47
C GLU A 392 -42.29 -22.73 16.40
N PRO A 393 -43.36 -22.97 15.60
CA PRO A 393 -44.55 -22.15 15.65
C PRO A 393 -45.28 -22.32 16.99
N VAL A 394 -45.13 -21.37 17.89
CA VAL A 394 -45.77 -21.37 19.20
C VAL A 394 -47.15 -20.70 19.12
N ASN A 395 -48.21 -21.40 19.61
CA ASN A 395 -49.53 -20.83 19.78
C ASN A 395 -49.54 -19.89 21.00
N LEU A 396 -49.60 -18.57 20.73
CA LEU A 396 -49.51 -17.57 21.81
C LEU A 396 -50.71 -17.62 22.76
N ARG A 397 -51.92 -18.03 22.31
CA ARG A 397 -53.10 -18.18 23.17
C ARG A 397 -52.88 -19.30 24.19
N GLU A 398 -52.50 -20.48 23.75
CA GLU A 398 -52.27 -21.64 24.63
C GLU A 398 -51.22 -21.36 25.69
N LEU A 399 -50.14 -20.67 25.26
CA LEU A 399 -49.05 -20.27 26.14
C LEU A 399 -49.54 -19.29 27.22
N LEU A 400 -50.33 -18.27 26.85
CA LEU A 400 -50.87 -17.32 27.82
C LEU A 400 -51.89 -17.97 28.79
N GLU A 401 -52.75 -18.87 28.29
CA GLU A 401 -53.69 -19.63 29.15
C GLU A 401 -52.93 -20.53 30.14
N GLN A 402 -51.78 -21.08 29.76
CA GLN A 402 -50.90 -21.84 30.66
C GLN A 402 -50.32 -20.92 31.74
N ILE A 403 -49.74 -19.79 31.36
CA ILE A 403 -49.14 -18.81 32.27
C ILE A 403 -50.18 -18.24 33.24
N GLU A 404 -51.39 -17.98 32.76
CA GLU A 404 -52.49 -17.51 33.61
C GLU A 404 -52.82 -18.52 34.71
N ARG A 405 -52.97 -19.83 34.38
CA ARG A 405 -53.17 -20.89 35.36
C ARG A 405 -52.04 -20.98 36.37
N GLU A 406 -50.80 -20.96 35.93
CA GLU A 406 -49.62 -21.01 36.78
C GLU A 406 -49.53 -19.81 37.71
N THR A 407 -49.81 -18.60 37.19
CA THR A 407 -49.76 -17.36 37.96
C THR A 407 -50.87 -17.29 39.01
N ASN A 408 -52.10 -17.73 38.66
CA ASN A 408 -53.23 -17.82 39.60
C ASN A 408 -52.98 -18.86 40.72
N ALA A 409 -52.30 -19.94 40.41
CA ALA A 409 -51.98 -20.98 41.42
C ALA A 409 -51.07 -20.48 42.56
N LEU A 410 -50.37 -19.35 42.37
CA LEU A 410 -49.54 -18.71 43.41
C LEU A 410 -50.37 -18.03 44.51
N GLY A 411 -51.68 -17.95 44.36
CA GLY A 411 -52.65 -17.55 45.41
C GLY A 411 -52.50 -16.12 45.94
N LYS A 412 -51.86 -15.22 45.22
CA LYS A 412 -51.70 -13.81 45.62
C LYS A 412 -53.02 -13.05 45.39
N PRO A 413 -53.40 -12.07 46.24
CA PRO A 413 -54.62 -11.32 46.17
C PRO A 413 -54.53 -10.21 45.07
N ILE A 414 -54.05 -10.58 43.88
CA ILE A 414 -53.86 -9.68 42.72
C ILE A 414 -54.74 -10.18 41.59
N ASN A 415 -55.51 -9.29 40.97
CA ASN A 415 -56.33 -9.61 39.83
C ASN A 415 -55.48 -9.81 38.56
N ILE A 416 -55.56 -10.99 37.93
CA ILE A 416 -54.80 -11.32 36.73
C ILE A 416 -55.74 -11.23 35.52
N VAL A 417 -55.49 -10.32 34.61
CA VAL A 417 -56.25 -10.12 33.38
C VAL A 417 -55.42 -10.55 32.18
N THR A 418 -55.83 -11.59 31.49
CA THR A 418 -55.16 -12.07 30.28
C THR A 418 -55.89 -11.64 29.04
N LYS A 419 -55.27 -10.78 28.21
CA LYS A 419 -55.79 -10.38 26.89
C LYS A 419 -55.36 -11.40 25.84
N LEU A 420 -56.21 -12.41 25.63
CA LEU A 420 -55.91 -13.53 24.73
C LEU A 420 -55.99 -13.10 23.26
N PRO A 421 -55.02 -13.43 22.43
CA PRO A 421 -55.09 -13.24 20.98
C PRO A 421 -56.07 -14.22 20.33
N ASN A 422 -56.39 -14.02 19.04
CA ASN A 422 -57.18 -15.01 18.29
C ASN A 422 -56.50 -16.39 18.30
N ALA A 423 -57.28 -17.48 18.31
CA ALA A 423 -56.80 -18.85 18.44
C ALA A 423 -55.77 -19.30 17.38
N LYS A 424 -55.70 -18.60 16.22
CA LYS A 424 -54.78 -18.90 15.12
C LYS A 424 -53.48 -18.08 15.13
N VAL A 425 -53.24 -17.26 16.17
CA VAL A 425 -52.03 -16.41 16.22
C VAL A 425 -50.87 -17.24 16.73
N THR A 426 -49.95 -17.52 15.83
CA THR A 426 -48.68 -18.21 16.13
C THR A 426 -47.50 -17.29 15.88
N ALA A 427 -46.41 -17.50 16.62
CA ALA A 427 -45.12 -16.81 16.40
C ALA A 427 -43.99 -17.84 16.48
N VAL A 428 -42.96 -17.70 15.67
CA VAL A 428 -41.81 -18.58 15.72
C VAL A 428 -40.91 -18.20 16.89
N ALA A 429 -40.78 -19.14 17.84
CA ALA A 429 -40.00 -18.97 19.06
C ALA A 429 -39.61 -20.34 19.64
N ASP A 430 -38.62 -20.39 20.52
CA ASP A 430 -38.45 -21.55 21.41
C ASP A 430 -39.45 -21.42 22.56
N ARG A 431 -40.37 -22.38 22.63
CA ARG A 431 -41.47 -22.37 23.59
C ARG A 431 -40.98 -22.28 25.06
N ARG A 432 -39.87 -22.94 25.38
CA ARG A 432 -39.31 -22.97 26.75
C ARG A 432 -38.81 -21.60 27.17
N TYR A 433 -38.06 -20.95 26.29
CA TYR A 433 -37.52 -19.63 26.55
C TYR A 433 -38.61 -18.54 26.52
N LEU A 434 -39.57 -18.63 25.62
CA LEU A 434 -40.72 -17.70 25.61
C LEU A 434 -41.59 -17.83 26.86
N HIS A 435 -41.84 -19.05 27.32
CA HIS A 435 -42.55 -19.31 28.58
C HIS A 435 -41.79 -18.68 29.76
N ARG A 436 -40.45 -18.88 29.84
CA ARG A 436 -39.63 -18.29 30.89
C ARG A 436 -39.60 -16.76 30.87
N VAL A 437 -39.65 -16.14 29.68
CA VAL A 437 -39.79 -14.68 29.55
C VAL A 437 -41.08 -14.22 30.24
N ILE A 438 -42.20 -14.85 29.91
CA ILE A 438 -43.50 -14.43 30.44
C ILE A 438 -43.58 -14.69 31.95
N GLN A 439 -43.09 -15.84 32.42
CA GLN A 439 -42.99 -16.15 33.85
C GLN A 439 -42.16 -15.12 34.63
N ASN A 440 -40.98 -14.73 34.12
CA ASN A 440 -40.16 -13.71 34.76
C ASN A 440 -40.85 -12.34 34.81
N LEU A 441 -41.52 -11.95 33.73
CA LEU A 441 -42.27 -10.70 33.69
C LEU A 441 -43.50 -10.73 34.60
N ALA A 442 -44.27 -11.84 34.60
CA ALA A 442 -45.46 -12.01 35.45
C ALA A 442 -45.06 -12.09 36.95
N GLY A 443 -43.98 -12.84 37.27
CA GLY A 443 -43.45 -12.90 38.63
C GLY A 443 -42.98 -11.53 39.14
N ASN A 444 -42.37 -10.73 38.25
CA ASN A 444 -42.01 -9.36 38.58
C ASN A 444 -43.26 -8.48 38.80
N ALA A 445 -44.23 -8.55 37.91
CA ALA A 445 -45.50 -7.83 38.05
C ALA A 445 -46.25 -8.20 39.36
N LEU A 446 -46.34 -9.49 39.71
CA LEU A 446 -46.93 -9.96 40.98
C LEU A 446 -46.22 -9.45 42.24
N ARG A 447 -44.97 -9.05 42.12
CA ARG A 447 -44.16 -8.51 43.24
C ARG A 447 -44.46 -7.04 43.49
N TYR A 448 -44.66 -6.27 42.40
CA TYR A 448 -44.77 -4.83 42.47
C TYR A 448 -46.21 -4.30 42.27
N ALA A 449 -47.12 -5.12 41.71
CA ALA A 449 -48.50 -4.72 41.56
C ALA A 449 -49.23 -4.60 42.90
N GLU A 450 -50.07 -3.57 43.03
CA GLU A 450 -50.93 -3.38 44.20
C GLU A 450 -52.29 -4.06 44.02
N THR A 451 -52.83 -4.08 42.79
CA THR A 451 -54.21 -4.55 42.54
C THR A 451 -54.33 -5.48 41.33
N THR A 452 -53.77 -5.13 40.20
CA THR A 452 -54.03 -5.81 38.92
C THR A 452 -52.77 -5.95 38.07
N ILE A 453 -52.65 -7.06 37.33
CA ILE A 453 -51.70 -7.25 36.26
C ILE A 453 -52.43 -7.59 34.95
N ILE A 454 -51.90 -7.12 33.82
CA ILE A 454 -52.41 -7.45 32.49
C ILE A 454 -51.31 -8.17 31.73
N ILE A 455 -51.59 -9.38 31.24
CA ILE A 455 -50.70 -10.15 30.37
C ILE A 455 -51.30 -10.19 28.98
N SER A 456 -50.57 -9.80 27.96
CA SER A 456 -51.04 -9.81 26.58
C SER A 456 -49.93 -10.26 25.60
N ALA A 457 -50.35 -10.92 24.52
CA ALA A 457 -49.50 -11.28 23.41
C ALA A 457 -50.22 -11.14 22.09
N GLY A 458 -49.47 -11.02 21.02
CA GLY A 458 -50.05 -10.90 19.69
C GLY A 458 -49.02 -10.61 18.61
N VAL A 459 -49.54 -10.19 17.46
CA VAL A 459 -48.72 -9.84 16.29
C VAL A 459 -49.12 -8.43 15.83
N LYS A 460 -48.08 -7.57 15.65
CA LYS A 460 -48.29 -6.19 15.19
C LYS A 460 -47.16 -5.78 14.22
N LYS A 461 -47.54 -5.29 13.03
CA LYS A 461 -46.59 -4.80 12.01
C LYS A 461 -45.46 -5.82 11.64
N GLY A 462 -45.81 -7.11 11.55
CA GLY A 462 -44.84 -8.15 11.18
C GLY A 462 -43.97 -8.67 12.33
N ASN A 463 -44.12 -8.15 13.55
CA ASN A 463 -43.46 -8.63 14.75
C ASN A 463 -44.47 -9.27 15.72
N ALA A 464 -44.05 -10.35 16.36
CA ALA A 464 -44.73 -10.86 17.54
C ALA A 464 -44.36 -10.01 18.75
N PHE A 465 -45.26 -9.95 19.73
CA PHE A 465 -44.99 -9.28 21.00
C PHE A 465 -45.62 -10.04 22.17
N VAL A 466 -44.98 -9.86 23.32
CA VAL A 466 -45.53 -10.19 24.64
C VAL A 466 -45.41 -8.94 25.51
N SER A 467 -46.47 -8.60 26.24
CA SER A 467 -46.48 -7.48 27.16
C SER A 467 -47.04 -7.91 28.51
N VAL A 468 -46.39 -7.46 29.59
CA VAL A 468 -46.92 -7.58 30.96
C VAL A 468 -46.95 -6.19 31.57
N GLU A 469 -48.12 -5.82 32.10
CA GLU A 469 -48.40 -4.52 32.71
C GLU A 469 -48.81 -4.72 34.15
N ASP A 470 -48.41 -3.84 35.05
CA ASP A 470 -48.77 -3.87 36.46
C ASP A 470 -49.40 -2.56 36.94
N ALA A 471 -50.18 -2.67 38.04
CA ALA A 471 -50.71 -1.54 38.76
C ALA A 471 -49.81 -1.19 39.97
N GLY A 472 -48.51 -1.07 39.74
CA GLY A 472 -47.53 -0.69 40.75
C GLY A 472 -47.09 0.79 40.61
N HIS A 473 -45.99 1.14 41.28
CA HIS A 473 -45.44 2.51 41.27
C HIS A 473 -44.72 2.89 39.98
N GLY A 474 -44.62 1.97 39.00
CA GLY A 474 -43.92 2.21 37.72
C GLY A 474 -42.39 2.30 37.85
N ILE A 475 -41.72 2.64 36.75
CA ILE A 475 -40.26 2.78 36.71
C ILE A 475 -39.90 4.17 36.15
N PRO A 476 -39.12 4.99 36.90
CA PRO A 476 -38.64 6.28 36.44
C PRO A 476 -37.88 6.16 35.12
N GLU A 477 -38.01 7.12 34.21
CA GLU A 477 -37.40 7.10 32.89
C GLU A 477 -35.88 6.92 32.94
N ALA A 478 -35.20 7.56 33.89
CA ALA A 478 -33.75 7.48 34.11
C ALA A 478 -33.25 6.07 34.48
N ASP A 479 -34.14 5.20 34.97
CA ASP A 479 -33.81 3.86 35.46
C ASP A 479 -34.30 2.73 34.56
N ARG A 480 -35.05 3.06 33.50
CA ARG A 480 -35.65 2.05 32.60
C ARG A 480 -34.60 1.18 31.88
N GLU A 481 -33.42 1.67 31.61
CA GLU A 481 -32.35 0.86 31.03
C GLU A 481 -31.61 0.05 32.10
N LYS A 482 -31.51 0.58 33.31
CA LYS A 482 -30.76 -0.06 34.43
C LYS A 482 -31.46 -1.35 34.93
N VAL A 483 -32.79 -1.46 34.84
CA VAL A 483 -33.51 -2.65 35.32
C VAL A 483 -33.17 -3.93 34.55
N PHE A 484 -32.54 -3.82 33.38
CA PHE A 484 -32.08 -4.96 32.58
C PHE A 484 -30.63 -5.37 32.87
N ILE A 485 -29.92 -4.59 33.71
CA ILE A 485 -28.57 -4.91 34.14
C ILE A 485 -28.63 -6.05 35.17
N PRO A 486 -27.86 -7.14 35.04
CA PRO A 486 -27.84 -8.22 36.02
C PRO A 486 -27.64 -7.73 37.45
N PHE A 487 -28.40 -8.25 38.41
CA PHE A 487 -28.34 -7.89 39.83
C PHE A 487 -28.70 -6.42 40.15
N SER A 488 -29.13 -5.63 39.16
CA SER A 488 -29.59 -4.25 39.39
C SER A 488 -30.93 -4.24 40.11
N ARG A 489 -31.05 -3.43 41.15
CA ARG A 489 -32.29 -3.22 41.93
C ARG A 489 -32.43 -1.73 42.17
N LEU A 490 -33.66 -1.20 42.01
CA LEU A 490 -33.96 0.24 42.18
C LEU A 490 -34.11 0.65 43.64
N ASP A 491 -34.54 -0.30 44.52
CA ASP A 491 -34.77 -0.07 45.95
C ASP A 491 -34.10 -1.11 46.83
N ASP A 492 -33.13 -0.67 47.63
CA ASP A 492 -32.33 -1.54 48.54
C ASP A 492 -33.06 -1.93 49.85
N SER A 493 -34.07 -1.19 50.28
CA SER A 493 -34.55 -1.30 51.66
C SER A 493 -35.87 -2.03 51.88
N ARG A 494 -36.81 -2.02 50.91
CA ARG A 494 -38.14 -2.61 51.09
C ARG A 494 -38.36 -4.02 50.52
N THR A 495 -37.48 -4.50 49.69
CA THR A 495 -37.66 -5.71 48.86
C THR A 495 -36.85 -6.90 49.26
N ARG A 496 -36.06 -6.87 50.36
CA ARG A 496 -35.31 -8.05 50.83
C ARG A 496 -36.24 -9.21 51.28
N ALA A 497 -37.43 -8.90 51.72
CA ALA A 497 -38.44 -9.89 52.11
C ALA A 497 -39.26 -10.46 50.95
N SER A 498 -39.16 -9.89 49.71
CA SER A 498 -40.02 -10.29 48.57
C SER A 498 -39.31 -11.13 47.49
N GLY A 499 -38.10 -11.59 47.73
CA GLY A 499 -37.46 -12.72 47.01
C GLY A 499 -37.22 -12.51 45.50
N GLY A 500 -36.24 -11.72 45.11
CA GLY A 500 -35.78 -11.70 43.72
C GLY A 500 -34.34 -11.21 43.61
N TYR A 501 -33.53 -11.95 42.88
CA TYR A 501 -32.08 -11.76 42.80
C TYR A 501 -31.62 -10.73 41.77
N GLY A 502 -32.57 -10.11 41.03
CA GLY A 502 -32.25 -9.10 40.00
C GLY A 502 -31.70 -9.70 38.67
N LEU A 503 -31.84 -11.02 38.49
CA LEU A 503 -31.42 -11.71 37.25
C LEU A 503 -32.57 -11.90 36.26
N GLY A 504 -33.81 -11.95 36.71
CA GLY A 504 -34.98 -12.29 35.86
C GLY A 504 -35.15 -11.35 34.66
N LEU A 505 -35.01 -10.03 34.82
CA LEU A 505 -35.16 -9.07 33.72
C LEU A 505 -33.95 -9.08 32.77
N SER A 506 -32.75 -9.34 33.27
CA SER A 506 -31.56 -9.52 32.42
C SER A 506 -31.65 -10.79 31.58
N ILE A 507 -32.17 -11.89 32.14
CA ILE A 507 -32.47 -13.13 31.39
C ILE A 507 -33.49 -12.85 30.29
N VAL A 508 -34.56 -12.11 30.57
CA VAL A 508 -35.57 -11.70 29.56
C VAL A 508 -34.94 -10.89 28.44
N SER A 509 -34.13 -9.89 28.76
CA SER A 509 -33.44 -9.07 27.77
C SER A 509 -32.50 -9.91 26.88
N ARG A 510 -31.83 -10.90 27.49
CA ARG A 510 -30.90 -11.78 26.75
C ARG A 510 -31.67 -12.76 25.84
N ILE A 511 -32.76 -13.32 26.28
CA ILE A 511 -33.64 -14.14 25.43
C ILE A 511 -34.20 -13.31 24.27
N ALA A 512 -34.63 -12.08 24.53
CA ALA A 512 -35.11 -11.17 23.48
C ALA A 512 -34.04 -10.94 22.41
N PHE A 513 -32.77 -10.72 22.82
CA PHE A 513 -31.63 -10.60 21.90
C PHE A 513 -31.48 -11.86 21.03
N TRP A 514 -31.55 -13.05 21.60
CA TRP A 514 -31.42 -14.31 20.85
C TRP A 514 -32.59 -14.57 19.88
N PHE A 515 -33.77 -13.98 20.14
CA PHE A 515 -34.90 -14.02 19.22
C PHE A 515 -34.81 -12.92 18.14
N ASN A 516 -33.68 -12.20 18.01
CA ASN A 516 -33.50 -11.01 17.17
C ASN A 516 -34.59 -9.95 17.48
N GLY A 517 -34.98 -9.90 18.71
CA GLY A 517 -36.00 -9.01 19.25
C GLY A 517 -35.43 -7.89 20.09
N ASN A 518 -36.34 -7.17 20.71
CA ASN A 518 -36.00 -6.08 21.62
C ASN A 518 -36.91 -6.12 22.84
N MET A 519 -36.35 -5.71 24.00
CA MET A 519 -37.07 -5.55 25.25
C MET A 519 -37.15 -4.07 25.60
N LYS A 520 -38.35 -3.61 26.01
CA LYS A 520 -38.60 -2.24 26.47
C LYS A 520 -39.45 -2.23 27.72
N VAL A 521 -39.29 -1.20 28.54
CA VAL A 521 -40.18 -0.86 29.62
C VAL A 521 -40.67 0.58 29.47
N ASP A 522 -41.95 0.77 29.60
CA ASP A 522 -42.62 2.08 29.61
C ASP A 522 -43.68 2.11 30.72
N GLU A 523 -44.43 3.19 30.81
CA GLU A 523 -45.54 3.33 31.73
C GLU A 523 -46.81 2.68 31.15
N SER A 524 -47.50 1.90 31.97
CA SER A 524 -48.79 1.33 31.57
C SER A 524 -49.87 2.44 31.48
N ARG A 525 -50.45 2.58 30.30
CA ARG A 525 -51.52 3.55 30.08
C ARG A 525 -52.84 3.15 30.73
N GLU A 526 -53.03 1.86 30.99
CA GLU A 526 -54.27 1.32 31.59
C GLU A 526 -54.18 1.24 33.10
N LEU A 527 -53.00 0.92 33.64
CA LEU A 527 -52.83 0.63 35.07
C LEU A 527 -51.96 1.66 35.80
N GLY A 528 -51.21 2.53 35.08
CA GLY A 528 -50.37 3.56 35.67
C GLY A 528 -49.00 3.06 36.18
N GLY A 529 -48.78 1.74 36.29
CA GLY A 529 -47.52 1.14 36.71
C GLY A 529 -46.55 0.85 35.56
N ALA A 530 -45.70 -0.17 35.70
CA ALA A 530 -44.76 -0.53 34.66
C ALA A 530 -45.40 -1.39 33.57
N ARG A 531 -44.91 -1.20 32.34
CA ARG A 531 -45.24 -2.01 31.18
C ARG A 531 -44.00 -2.52 30.51
N PHE A 532 -43.79 -3.83 30.60
CA PHE A 532 -42.71 -4.54 29.93
C PHE A 532 -43.17 -5.12 28.62
N VAL A 533 -42.46 -4.86 27.52
CA VAL A 533 -42.82 -5.32 26.17
C VAL A 533 -41.62 -5.94 25.50
N MET A 534 -41.71 -7.24 25.20
CA MET A 534 -40.76 -7.94 24.32
C MET A 534 -41.36 -8.00 22.92
N THR A 535 -40.57 -7.70 21.91
CA THR A 535 -40.95 -7.81 20.49
C THR A 535 -39.88 -8.59 19.72
N TRP A 536 -40.30 -9.46 18.79
CA TRP A 536 -39.39 -10.20 17.91
C TRP A 536 -40.03 -10.46 16.54
N PRO A 537 -39.21 -10.71 15.45
CA PRO A 537 -39.73 -11.01 14.11
C PRO A 537 -40.56 -12.30 14.10
N ILE A 538 -41.69 -12.32 13.38
CA ILE A 538 -42.55 -13.53 13.25
C ILE A 538 -41.78 -14.66 12.54
N LYS A 539 -40.87 -14.34 11.61
CA LYS A 539 -40.02 -15.29 10.90
C LYS A 539 -38.57 -15.03 11.25
N PRO A 540 -37.74 -16.05 11.52
CA PRO A 540 -36.35 -15.86 11.79
C PRO A 540 -35.65 -15.28 10.54
N LEU A 541 -34.66 -14.40 10.73
CA LEU A 541 -33.89 -13.73 9.65
C LEU A 541 -33.25 -14.75 8.69
N THR A 542 -32.86 -15.92 9.17
CA THR A 542 -32.30 -17.02 8.38
C THR A 542 -33.26 -17.56 7.32
N GLN A 543 -34.59 -17.54 7.58
CA GLN A 543 -35.60 -17.96 6.59
C GLN A 543 -35.94 -16.85 5.60
N VAL A 544 -35.72 -15.58 5.96
CA VAL A 544 -35.95 -14.44 5.05
C VAL A 544 -34.81 -14.36 4.05
N LEU A 545 -33.56 -14.54 4.48
CA LEU A 545 -32.37 -14.56 3.59
C LEU A 545 -32.40 -15.76 2.62
N ALA A 546 -32.78 -16.95 3.09
CA ALA A 546 -32.94 -18.12 2.24
C ALA A 546 -34.12 -18.00 1.23
N ALA A 547 -35.19 -17.28 1.58
CA ALA A 547 -36.29 -17.01 0.66
C ALA A 547 -35.92 -15.95 -0.40
N ASP A 548 -35.10 -14.96 -0.05
CA ASP A 548 -34.59 -13.96 -0.99
C ASP A 548 -33.54 -14.55 -1.95
N GLU A 549 -32.67 -15.45 -1.48
CA GLU A 549 -31.73 -16.19 -2.33
C GLU A 549 -32.45 -17.11 -3.32
N LEU A 550 -33.48 -17.84 -2.89
CA LEU A 550 -34.33 -18.68 -3.75
C LEU A 550 -35.14 -17.86 -4.76
N THR A 551 -35.49 -16.62 -4.44
CA THR A 551 -36.23 -15.72 -5.34
C THR A 551 -35.28 -15.08 -6.36
N GLN A 552 -34.02 -14.79 -5.99
CA GLN A 552 -32.98 -14.34 -6.90
C GLN A 552 -32.53 -15.45 -7.86
N GLU A 553 -32.31 -16.69 -7.38
CA GLU A 553 -32.02 -17.83 -8.25
C GLU A 553 -33.14 -18.17 -9.24
N LYS A 554 -34.41 -17.97 -8.87
CA LYS A 554 -35.53 -18.12 -9.82
C LYS A 554 -35.60 -17.01 -10.85
N SER A 555 -35.31 -15.77 -10.44
CA SER A 555 -35.27 -14.62 -11.36
C SER A 555 -34.12 -14.71 -12.36
N GLU A 556 -32.96 -15.27 -11.98
CA GLU A 556 -31.82 -15.50 -12.88
C GLU A 556 -32.07 -16.67 -13.85
N ARG A 557 -32.78 -17.73 -13.43
CA ARG A 557 -33.15 -18.85 -14.34
C ARG A 557 -34.25 -18.49 -15.35
N ASP A 558 -35.13 -17.56 -15.01
CA ASP A 558 -36.17 -17.06 -15.95
C ASP A 558 -35.62 -15.99 -16.92
N PHE A 559 -34.41 -15.51 -16.72
CA PHE A 559 -33.72 -14.58 -17.62
C PHE A 559 -32.81 -15.28 -18.65
N ASP A 560 -32.43 -16.54 -18.39
CA ASP A 560 -31.58 -17.38 -19.26
C ASP A 560 -32.39 -18.42 -20.09
N ALA A 561 -33.73 -18.39 -20.04
CA ALA A 561 -34.64 -19.19 -20.85
C ALA A 561 -35.39 -18.31 -21.89
#